data_841aa3502a6086facd2ec28e972b2c2a
#
_entry.id   841aa3502a6086facd2ec28e972b2c2a
#
_cell.length_a   1.000
_cell.length_b   1.000
_cell.length_c   1.000
_cell.angle_alpha   90.00
_cell.angle_beta   90.00
_cell.angle_gamma   90.00
#
_symmetry.space_group_name_H-M   'P 1'
#
loop_
_entity.id
_entity.type
_entity.pdbx_description
1 polymer ?
#
loop_
_entity_poly.entity_id
_entity_poly.type
_entity_poly.pdbx_seq_one_letter_code
_entity_poly.pdbx_strand_id
1 'polypeptide(L)'
;MEFFPLREQKGAVMITSSSNQQMKNITALMKKAKERKSQNLFVVEGRKMFEEVPPEWLSKVYVSERFLEEPEAEQLLAGKTYEVVADAVFKSISDTQTPQGILCLVRMPQYPLSGLLRGDRTHLLIVESIQDPGNLGTMLRTGEGAGITGIIMNRTTVDLFNPKTI
;
A
#
# COMPACT_ATOMS: atom_id res chain seq x y z
N MET A 1 -33.03 0.21 -15.18
CA MET A 1 -32.15 0.06 -13.98
C MET A 1 -31.81 -1.42 -13.93
N GLU A 2 -30.71 -1.82 -14.59
CA GLU A 2 -30.30 -3.23 -14.64
C GLU A 2 -29.45 -3.50 -13.43
N PHE A 3 -29.90 -4.38 -12.56
CA PHE A 3 -29.15 -4.93 -11.45
C PHE A 3 -28.20 -5.99 -12.01
N PHE A 4 -26.90 -5.71 -12.04
CA PHE A 4 -25.89 -6.74 -12.22
C PHE A 4 -25.59 -7.34 -10.85
N PRO A 5 -25.92 -8.61 -10.60
CA PRO A 5 -25.56 -9.25 -9.34
C PRO A 5 -24.04 -9.30 -9.25
N LEU A 6 -23.51 -8.90 -8.09
CA LEU A 6 -22.12 -9.18 -7.72
C LEU A 6 -21.82 -10.63 -8.10
N ARG A 7 -20.95 -10.85 -9.08
CA ARG A 7 -20.50 -12.22 -9.39
C ARG A 7 -19.95 -12.78 -8.08
N GLU A 8 -20.71 -13.72 -7.52
CA GLU A 8 -20.19 -14.59 -6.46
C GLU A 8 -18.82 -15.08 -6.90
N GLN A 9 -17.76 -14.58 -6.24
CA GLN A 9 -16.48 -15.26 -6.30
C GLN A 9 -16.70 -16.60 -5.58
N LYS A 10 -17.07 -17.61 -6.38
CA LYS A 10 -17.29 -18.97 -5.89
C LYS A 10 -16.09 -19.39 -5.07
N GLY A 11 -16.25 -19.43 -3.73
CA GLY A 11 -15.33 -20.09 -2.82
C GLY A 11 -14.33 -19.22 -2.06
N ALA A 12 -14.39 -17.89 -2.07
CA ALA A 12 -13.56 -17.09 -1.17
C ALA A 12 -14.05 -17.26 0.28
N VAL A 13 -13.34 -18.08 1.04
CA VAL A 13 -13.58 -18.22 2.49
C VAL A 13 -13.11 -16.96 3.18
N MET A 14 -14.06 -16.24 3.81
CA MET A 14 -13.76 -15.04 4.59
C MET A 14 -12.74 -15.33 5.69
N ILE A 15 -11.77 -14.44 5.83
CA ILE A 15 -10.73 -14.52 6.87
C ILE A 15 -11.32 -13.98 8.17
N THR A 16 -11.59 -14.88 9.12
CA THR A 16 -12.23 -14.57 10.41
C THR A 16 -11.27 -14.61 11.60
N SER A 17 -9.99 -14.91 11.38
CA SER A 17 -9.02 -15.04 12.47
C SER A 17 -7.75 -14.23 12.21
N SER A 18 -7.32 -13.44 13.20
CA SER A 18 -6.03 -12.75 13.19
C SER A 18 -4.82 -13.70 13.21
N SER A 19 -5.03 -14.97 13.58
CA SER A 19 -4.01 -16.03 13.52
C SER A 19 -3.78 -16.57 12.11
N ASN A 20 -4.62 -16.19 11.13
CA ASN A 20 -4.44 -16.54 9.73
C ASN A 20 -3.06 -16.07 9.24
N GLN A 21 -2.39 -16.90 8.44
CA GLN A 21 -1.03 -16.66 7.99
C GLN A 21 -0.91 -15.36 7.14
N GLN A 22 -1.93 -15.02 6.37
CA GLN A 22 -1.95 -13.79 5.58
C GLN A 22 -2.02 -12.54 6.49
N MET A 23 -2.83 -12.60 7.56
CA MET A 23 -2.95 -11.50 8.53
C MET A 23 -1.66 -11.30 9.31
N LYS A 24 -1.00 -12.37 9.70
CA LYS A 24 0.33 -12.32 10.32
C LYS A 24 1.37 -11.71 9.36
N ASN A 25 1.30 -12.06 8.08
CA ASN A 25 2.19 -11.51 7.06
C ASN A 25 1.98 -10.00 6.87
N ILE A 26 0.73 -9.54 6.75
CA ILE A 26 0.40 -8.11 6.67
C ILE A 26 0.98 -7.37 7.89
N THR A 27 0.73 -7.88 9.09
CA THR A 27 1.26 -7.29 10.33
C THR A 27 2.79 -7.23 10.32
N ALA A 28 3.47 -8.27 9.81
CA ALA A 28 4.92 -8.30 9.69
C ALA A 28 5.43 -7.27 8.68
N LEU A 29 4.79 -7.15 7.53
CA LEU A 29 5.11 -6.14 6.50
C LEU A 29 4.91 -4.71 7.02
N MET A 30 3.87 -4.46 7.81
CA MET A 30 3.65 -3.14 8.41
C MET A 30 4.76 -2.77 9.40
N LYS A 31 5.19 -3.72 10.24
CA LYS A 31 6.09 -3.45 11.36
C LYS A 31 7.59 -3.56 11.02
N LYS A 32 7.97 -4.38 10.03
CA LYS A 32 9.37 -4.79 9.83
C LYS A 32 9.87 -4.49 8.42
N ALA A 33 10.81 -3.54 8.31
CA ALA A 33 11.50 -3.25 7.04
C ALA A 33 12.20 -4.49 6.43
N LYS A 34 12.73 -5.39 7.27
CA LYS A 34 13.34 -6.65 6.82
C LYS A 34 12.33 -7.53 6.06
N GLU A 35 11.10 -7.65 6.56
CA GLU A 35 10.06 -8.44 5.91
C GLU A 35 9.64 -7.81 4.58
N ARG A 36 9.49 -6.48 4.53
CA ARG A 36 9.20 -5.77 3.28
C ARG A 36 10.28 -6.02 2.22
N LYS A 37 11.55 -5.89 2.61
CA LYS A 37 12.69 -6.11 1.70
C LYS A 37 12.80 -7.57 1.24
N SER A 38 12.63 -8.54 2.14
CA SER A 38 12.76 -9.96 1.81
C SER A 38 11.67 -10.45 0.87
N GLN A 39 10.45 -9.91 1.00
CA GLN A 39 9.31 -10.26 0.16
C GLN A 39 9.15 -9.34 -1.06
N ASN A 40 9.88 -8.25 -1.12
CA ASN A 40 9.71 -7.17 -2.10
C ASN A 40 8.28 -6.62 -2.14
N LEU A 41 7.64 -6.53 -0.95
CA LEU A 41 6.25 -6.10 -0.78
C LEU A 41 6.15 -5.04 0.32
N PHE A 42 5.19 -4.14 0.17
CA PHE A 42 4.76 -3.23 1.23
C PHE A 42 3.23 -3.14 1.29
N VAL A 43 2.73 -2.54 2.35
CA VAL A 43 1.30 -2.41 2.59
C VAL A 43 0.85 -1.00 2.28
N VAL A 44 -0.25 -0.88 1.57
CA VAL A 44 -0.97 0.36 1.31
C VAL A 44 -2.36 0.23 1.87
N GLU A 45 -2.82 1.21 2.65
CA GLU A 45 -4.14 1.24 3.27
C GLU A 45 -4.90 2.49 2.86
N GLY A 46 -6.20 2.31 2.59
CA GLY A 46 -7.13 3.37 2.25
C GLY A 46 -7.42 3.49 0.75
N ARG A 47 -8.60 4.07 0.45
CA ARG A 47 -9.15 4.14 -0.93
C ARG A 47 -8.26 4.92 -1.87
N LYS A 48 -7.95 6.17 -1.48
CA LYS A 48 -7.15 7.05 -2.32
C LYS A 48 -5.82 6.41 -2.71
N MET A 49 -5.14 5.83 -1.72
CA MET A 49 -3.88 5.14 -1.97
C MET A 49 -4.05 3.92 -2.86
N PHE A 50 -5.12 3.15 -2.68
CA PHE A 50 -5.44 2.00 -3.52
C PHE A 50 -5.68 2.40 -4.99
N GLU A 51 -6.39 3.50 -5.23
CA GLU A 51 -6.66 4.02 -6.58
C GLU A 51 -5.38 4.49 -7.28
N GLU A 52 -4.40 5.00 -6.53
CA GLU A 52 -3.12 5.49 -7.05
C GLU A 52 -2.11 4.36 -7.31
N VAL A 53 -2.36 3.13 -6.83
CA VAL A 53 -1.44 1.99 -7.09
C VAL A 53 -1.50 1.57 -8.55
N PRO A 54 -0.37 1.59 -9.28
CA PRO A 54 -0.30 1.04 -10.62
C PRO A 54 -0.73 -0.45 -10.64
N PRO A 55 -1.61 -0.86 -11.55
CA PRO A 55 -2.12 -2.24 -11.58
C PRO A 55 -1.03 -3.32 -11.62
N GLU A 56 0.07 -3.06 -12.30
CA GLU A 56 1.21 -3.98 -12.42
C GLU A 56 1.99 -4.16 -11.11
N TRP A 57 1.85 -3.23 -10.16
CA TRP A 57 2.47 -3.34 -8.83
C TRP A 57 1.54 -4.00 -7.81
N LEU A 58 0.24 -4.03 -8.09
CA LEU A 58 -0.74 -4.63 -7.20
C LEU A 58 -0.52 -6.14 -7.10
N SER A 59 -0.30 -6.62 -5.88
CA SER A 59 -0.06 -8.05 -5.62
C SER A 59 -1.29 -8.74 -5.06
N LYS A 60 -1.93 -8.14 -4.05
CA LYS A 60 -3.11 -8.71 -3.40
C LYS A 60 -3.95 -7.62 -2.74
N VAL A 61 -5.27 -7.79 -2.75
CA VAL A 61 -6.24 -6.86 -2.15
C VAL A 61 -6.98 -7.57 -1.02
N TYR A 62 -7.21 -6.85 0.06
CA TYR A 62 -8.01 -7.26 1.21
C TYR A 62 -9.04 -6.20 1.51
N VAL A 63 -10.27 -6.62 1.73
CA VAL A 63 -11.37 -5.73 2.06
C VAL A 63 -12.12 -6.23 3.29
N SER A 64 -12.63 -5.30 4.09
CA SER A 64 -13.50 -5.65 5.20
C SER A 64 -14.91 -5.96 4.70
N GLU A 65 -15.72 -6.67 5.51
CA GLU A 65 -17.13 -6.93 5.19
C GLU A 65 -17.87 -5.62 4.95
N ARG A 66 -17.68 -4.66 5.85
CA ARG A 66 -18.35 -3.35 5.80
C ARG A 66 -17.96 -2.56 4.54
N PHE A 67 -16.74 -2.69 4.04
CA PHE A 67 -16.33 -2.01 2.81
C PHE A 67 -17.16 -2.46 1.60
N LEU A 68 -17.56 -3.73 1.54
CA LEU A 68 -18.38 -4.26 0.43
C LEU A 68 -19.79 -3.71 0.41
N GLU A 69 -20.28 -3.15 1.52
CA GLU A 69 -21.60 -2.50 1.62
C GLU A 69 -21.58 -1.05 1.10
N GLU A 70 -20.39 -0.51 0.79
CA GLU A 70 -20.25 0.85 0.33
C GLU A 70 -20.54 1.00 -1.16
N PRO A 71 -21.23 2.08 -1.57
CA PRO A 71 -21.68 2.25 -2.97
C PRO A 71 -20.59 2.19 -4.01
N GLU A 72 -19.36 2.63 -3.65
CA GLU A 72 -18.24 2.69 -4.58
C GLU A 72 -17.41 1.39 -4.61
N ALA A 73 -17.68 0.43 -3.71
CA ALA A 73 -16.88 -0.79 -3.58
C ALA A 73 -16.87 -1.60 -4.87
N GLU A 74 -18.01 -1.76 -5.52
CA GLU A 74 -18.13 -2.50 -6.78
C GLU A 74 -17.25 -1.89 -7.88
N GLN A 75 -17.30 -0.57 -8.03
CA GLN A 75 -16.50 0.13 -9.03
C GLN A 75 -14.99 0.02 -8.75
N LEU A 76 -14.59 0.20 -7.50
CA LEU A 76 -13.17 0.13 -7.10
C LEU A 76 -12.58 -1.27 -7.27
N LEU A 77 -13.38 -2.31 -7.03
CA LEU A 77 -12.96 -3.71 -7.11
C LEU A 77 -13.19 -4.34 -8.48
N ALA A 78 -13.78 -3.62 -9.42
CA ALA A 78 -14.09 -4.14 -10.76
C ALA A 78 -12.84 -4.74 -11.43
N GLY A 79 -12.94 -5.99 -11.86
CA GLY A 79 -11.85 -6.72 -12.52
C GLY A 79 -10.67 -7.12 -11.60
N LYS A 80 -10.75 -6.89 -10.30
CA LYS A 80 -9.71 -7.25 -9.34
C LYS A 80 -10.13 -8.47 -8.50
N THR A 81 -9.15 -9.28 -8.12
CA THR A 81 -9.34 -10.34 -7.13
C THR A 81 -9.04 -9.80 -5.74
N TYR A 82 -9.85 -10.14 -4.76
CA TYR A 82 -9.69 -9.70 -3.38
C TYR A 82 -10.07 -10.78 -2.38
N GLU A 83 -9.58 -10.66 -1.16
CA GLU A 83 -9.95 -11.49 -0.03
C GLU A 83 -10.83 -10.69 0.92
N VAL A 84 -11.90 -11.30 1.42
CA VAL A 84 -12.77 -10.69 2.41
C VAL A 84 -12.27 -11.00 3.81
N VAL A 85 -12.17 -9.99 4.65
CA VAL A 85 -11.68 -10.07 6.02
C VAL A 85 -12.77 -9.56 6.97
N ALA A 86 -13.10 -10.33 8.01
CA ALA A 86 -14.04 -9.89 9.04
C ALA A 86 -13.61 -8.55 9.66
N ASP A 87 -14.54 -7.64 9.91
CA ASP A 87 -14.27 -6.26 10.34
C ASP A 87 -13.36 -6.19 11.57
N ALA A 88 -13.59 -7.04 12.57
CA ALA A 88 -12.77 -7.09 13.78
C ALA A 88 -11.31 -7.50 13.49
N VAL A 89 -11.10 -8.41 12.53
CA VAL A 89 -9.77 -8.84 12.09
C VAL A 89 -9.12 -7.76 11.27
N PHE A 90 -9.84 -7.14 10.34
CA PHE A 90 -9.35 -6.03 9.54
C PHE A 90 -8.86 -4.88 10.43
N LYS A 91 -9.65 -4.48 11.42
CA LYS A 91 -9.27 -3.46 12.41
C LYS A 91 -7.97 -3.82 13.16
N SER A 92 -7.74 -5.11 13.44
CA SER A 92 -6.54 -5.55 14.17
C SER A 92 -5.24 -5.47 13.36
N ILE A 93 -5.33 -5.45 12.04
CA ILE A 93 -4.19 -5.36 11.12
C ILE A 93 -4.02 -3.96 10.52
N SER A 94 -4.96 -3.06 10.72
CA SER A 94 -4.89 -1.66 10.28
C SER A 94 -3.99 -0.83 11.20
N ASP A 95 -3.28 0.13 10.64
CA ASP A 95 -2.48 1.12 11.40
C ASP A 95 -3.31 2.39 11.72
N THR A 96 -4.53 2.49 11.17
CA THR A 96 -5.43 3.63 11.40
C THR A 96 -6.47 3.34 12.48
N GLN A 97 -6.88 4.36 13.23
CA GLN A 97 -7.94 4.22 14.24
C GLN A 97 -9.31 3.96 13.62
N THR A 98 -9.55 4.52 12.45
CA THR A 98 -10.78 4.39 11.66
C THR A 98 -10.45 3.85 10.27
N PRO A 99 -10.24 2.52 10.12
CA PRO A 99 -9.91 1.92 8.84
C PRO A 99 -10.98 2.17 7.78
N GLN A 100 -10.55 2.50 6.57
CA GLN A 100 -11.46 2.64 5.42
C GLN A 100 -11.88 1.28 4.81
N GLY A 101 -11.45 0.17 5.38
CA GLY A 101 -11.87 -1.16 4.99
C GLY A 101 -11.22 -1.72 3.71
N ILE A 102 -10.22 -1.06 3.16
CA ILE A 102 -9.44 -1.56 2.03
C ILE A 102 -7.95 -1.45 2.30
N LEU A 103 -7.21 -2.51 2.00
CA LEU A 103 -5.77 -2.63 2.16
C LEU A 103 -5.22 -3.50 1.02
N CYS A 104 -4.04 -3.17 0.51
CA CYS A 104 -3.40 -4.00 -0.50
C CYS A 104 -1.91 -4.21 -0.24
N LEU A 105 -1.40 -5.32 -0.77
CA LEU A 105 0.02 -5.60 -0.90
C LEU A 105 0.49 -5.12 -2.26
N VAL A 106 1.55 -4.34 -2.26
CA VAL A 106 2.12 -3.70 -3.44
C VAL A 106 3.57 -4.13 -3.60
N ARG A 107 3.98 -4.46 -4.82
CA ARG A 107 5.38 -4.76 -5.15
C ARG A 107 6.20 -3.48 -5.08
N MET A 108 7.38 -3.55 -4.46
CA MET A 108 8.29 -2.42 -4.41
C MET A 108 8.83 -2.14 -5.81
N PRO A 109 8.66 -0.92 -6.34
CA PRO A 109 9.27 -0.54 -7.61
C PRO A 109 10.80 -0.51 -7.48
N GLN A 110 11.49 -0.82 -8.58
CA GLN A 110 12.94 -0.76 -8.70
C GLN A 110 13.33 0.40 -9.61
N TYR A 111 14.08 1.34 -9.08
CA TYR A 111 14.55 2.51 -9.84
C TYR A 111 16.08 2.47 -9.97
N PRO A 112 16.62 2.08 -11.12
CA PRO A 112 18.06 2.14 -11.34
C PRO A 112 18.53 3.60 -11.41
N LEU A 113 19.68 3.91 -10.81
CA LEU A 113 20.24 5.27 -10.80
C LEU A 113 20.36 5.86 -12.22
N SER A 114 20.69 5.02 -13.19
CA SER A 114 20.76 5.45 -14.61
C SER A 114 19.42 5.96 -15.15
N GLY A 115 18.29 5.51 -14.59
CA GLY A 115 16.97 6.00 -14.96
C GLY A 115 16.68 7.40 -14.44
N LEU A 116 17.22 7.75 -13.27
CA LEU A 116 17.03 9.08 -12.66
C LEU A 116 17.74 10.21 -13.43
N LEU A 117 18.74 9.88 -14.23
CA LEU A 117 19.61 10.84 -14.93
C LEU A 117 19.29 10.98 -16.42
N ARG A 118 18.22 10.38 -16.92
CA ARG A 118 17.89 10.32 -18.36
C ARG A 118 17.01 11.45 -18.88
N GLY A 119 16.46 12.30 -18.02
CA GLY A 119 15.58 13.38 -18.43
C GLY A 119 16.33 14.65 -18.88
N ASP A 120 15.64 15.52 -19.62
CA ASP A 120 16.16 16.84 -20.03
C ASP A 120 16.46 17.76 -18.84
N ARG A 121 15.79 17.49 -17.72
CA ARG A 121 16.03 18.14 -16.42
C ARG A 121 16.20 17.11 -15.35
N THR A 122 17.26 17.20 -14.59
CA THR A 122 17.51 16.37 -13.40
C THR A 122 17.54 17.26 -12.18
N HIS A 123 16.56 17.07 -11.29
CA HIS A 123 16.46 17.79 -10.04
C HIS A 123 16.33 16.76 -8.91
N LEU A 124 17.41 16.50 -8.20
CA LEU A 124 17.51 15.44 -7.20
C LEU A 124 17.52 16.02 -5.78
N LEU A 125 16.82 15.36 -4.89
CA LEU A 125 16.95 15.53 -3.45
C LEU A 125 17.84 14.41 -2.90
N ILE A 126 18.90 14.78 -2.18
CA ILE A 126 19.75 13.82 -1.49
C ILE A 126 19.48 13.99 0.01
N VAL A 127 19.07 12.90 0.66
CA VAL A 127 18.78 12.87 2.09
C VAL A 127 19.68 11.89 2.82
N GLU A 128 20.19 12.31 3.95
CA GLU A 128 21.10 11.51 4.77
C GLU A 128 20.57 11.38 6.20
N SER A 129 20.48 10.14 6.67
CA SER A 129 20.19 9.80 8.08
C SER A 129 18.87 10.37 8.62
N ILE A 130 17.85 10.50 7.78
CA ILE A 130 16.52 10.88 8.23
C ILE A 130 15.92 9.69 8.99
N GLN A 131 15.62 9.87 10.28
CA GLN A 131 15.13 8.81 11.17
C GLN A 131 13.61 8.78 11.31
N ASP A 132 12.97 9.93 11.22
CA ASP A 132 11.52 10.05 11.37
C ASP A 132 10.79 9.80 10.04
N PRO A 133 9.86 8.81 9.99
CA PRO A 133 9.14 8.48 8.76
C PRO A 133 8.19 9.61 8.30
N GLY A 134 7.60 10.37 9.24
CA GLY A 134 6.74 11.49 8.91
C GLY A 134 7.51 12.64 8.27
N ASN A 135 8.74 12.92 8.72
CA ASN A 135 9.63 13.90 8.11
C ASN A 135 10.02 13.46 6.71
N LEU A 136 10.38 12.18 6.51
CA LEU A 136 10.69 11.67 5.18
C LEU A 136 9.48 11.80 4.26
N GLY A 137 8.28 11.40 4.70
CA GLY A 137 7.05 11.54 3.92
C GLY A 137 6.74 13.00 3.55
N THR A 138 7.00 13.94 4.45
CA THR A 138 6.86 15.38 4.17
C THR A 138 7.85 15.85 3.11
N MET A 139 9.12 15.41 3.19
CA MET A 139 10.14 15.74 2.19
C MET A 139 9.77 15.20 0.80
N LEU A 140 9.23 13.97 0.73
CA LEU A 140 8.77 13.36 -0.51
C LEU A 140 7.65 14.17 -1.17
N ARG A 141 6.59 14.47 -0.43
CA ARG A 141 5.44 15.24 -0.94
C ARG A 141 5.84 16.67 -1.34
N THR A 142 6.68 17.32 -0.54
CA THR A 142 7.18 18.66 -0.87
C THR A 142 8.08 18.62 -2.09
N GLY A 143 8.92 17.61 -2.20
CA GLY A 143 9.81 17.39 -3.33
C GLY A 143 9.04 17.19 -4.64
N GLU A 144 8.00 16.36 -4.62
CA GLU A 144 7.11 16.18 -5.76
C GLU A 144 6.48 17.51 -6.20
N GLY A 145 5.89 18.26 -5.25
CA GLY A 145 5.34 19.59 -5.54
C GLY A 145 6.36 20.61 -6.06
N ALA A 146 7.64 20.45 -5.71
CA ALA A 146 8.75 21.28 -6.21
C ALA A 146 9.34 20.79 -7.53
N GLY A 147 8.81 19.71 -8.12
CA GLY A 147 9.29 19.16 -9.40
C GLY A 147 10.61 18.41 -9.27
N ILE A 148 10.89 17.81 -8.10
CA ILE A 148 12.05 16.91 -7.94
C ILE A 148 11.80 15.63 -8.74
N THR A 149 12.80 15.23 -9.54
CA THR A 149 12.73 14.08 -10.45
C THR A 149 13.16 12.77 -9.77
N GLY A 150 13.79 12.86 -8.61
CA GLY A 150 14.19 11.68 -7.84
C GLY A 150 14.81 12.01 -6.50
N ILE A 151 14.84 11.01 -5.62
CA ILE A 151 15.41 11.12 -4.28
C ILE A 151 16.46 10.03 -4.10
N ILE A 152 17.63 10.44 -3.61
CA ILE A 152 18.72 9.53 -3.24
C ILE A 152 18.80 9.50 -1.72
N MET A 153 18.74 8.30 -1.15
CA MET A 153 18.78 8.10 0.31
C MET A 153 19.93 7.17 0.69
N ASN A 154 20.60 7.47 1.78
CA ASN A 154 21.57 6.54 2.34
C ASN A 154 20.90 5.41 3.14
N ARG A 155 21.67 4.40 3.51
CA ARG A 155 21.19 3.20 4.22
C ARG A 155 20.71 3.46 5.65
N THR A 156 21.10 4.56 6.24
CA THR A 156 20.73 4.96 7.61
C THR A 156 19.44 5.79 7.64
N THR A 157 18.92 6.21 6.47
CA THR A 157 17.59 6.82 6.37
C THR A 157 16.50 5.78 6.59
N VAL A 158 15.44 6.17 7.28
CA VAL A 158 14.25 5.32 7.52
C VAL A 158 13.69 4.75 6.24
N ASP A 159 13.09 3.56 6.33
CA ASP A 159 12.56 2.85 5.19
C ASP A 159 11.46 3.63 4.47
N LEU A 160 11.65 3.88 3.18
CA LEU A 160 10.71 4.57 2.30
C LEU A 160 9.30 3.97 2.35
N PHE A 161 9.22 2.64 2.40
CA PHE A 161 7.97 1.87 2.39
C PHE A 161 7.41 1.60 3.79
N ASN A 162 7.85 2.36 4.79
CA ASN A 162 7.20 2.36 6.10
C ASN A 162 5.79 2.95 5.96
N PRO A 163 4.73 2.31 6.50
CA PRO A 163 3.36 2.84 6.42
C PRO A 163 3.18 4.28 6.91
N LYS A 164 4.06 4.73 7.80
CA LYS A 164 4.07 6.13 8.29
C LYS A 164 4.79 7.11 7.36
N THR A 165 5.47 6.63 6.34
CA THR A 165 6.15 7.46 5.32
C THR A 165 5.23 7.72 4.13
N ILE A 166 4.50 6.68 3.73
CA ILE A 166 3.59 6.65 2.57
C ILE A 166 2.34 7.51 2.76
#